data_562957330a74783faa8a02b48123f794
#
_entry.id   562957330a74783faa8a02b48123f794
#
_cell.length_a   1.000
_cell.length_b   1.000
_cell.length_c   1.000
_cell.angle_alpha   90.00
_cell.angle_beta   90.00
_cell.angle_gamma   90.00
#
_symmetry.space_group_name_H-M   'P 1'
#
loop_
_entity.id
_entity.type
_entity.pdbx_description
1 polymer ?
#
loop_
_entity_poly.entity_id
_entity_poly.type
_entity_poly.pdbx_seq_one_letter_code
_entity_poly.pdbx_strand_id
1 'polypeptide(L)'
;SGKFVIPSDQLSNGVKRNKDLSYLDQRIAGTLVLYSKPIGILAEYNFGKGPEFNKETDSIEVRSLQGGFVTLNYMFKSKAQLIIPFLRYQYYDGGKKHEKDARSYEVNDLEFGVEWQPVKNFELVAMYTISSRRFEDFSLQDNFQKGNLLRLQAQVNF
;
A
#
# COMPACT_ATOMS: atom_id res chain seq x y z
N SER A 1 -3.10 -12.49 15.22
CA SER A 1 -3.04 -11.39 16.20
C SER A 1 -1.73 -11.44 16.95
N GLY A 2 -1.16 -10.32 17.24
CA GLY A 2 0.12 -10.22 17.94
C GLY A 2 0.25 -8.88 18.66
N LYS A 3 1.40 -8.70 19.32
CA LYS A 3 1.81 -7.42 19.87
C LYS A 3 2.91 -6.82 19.01
N PHE A 4 2.75 -5.58 18.64
CA PHE A 4 3.79 -4.80 17.97
C PHE A 4 4.48 -3.91 19.01
N VAL A 5 5.81 -3.97 19.04
CA VAL A 5 6.63 -3.13 19.94
C VAL A 5 7.21 -1.99 19.14
N ILE A 6 7.01 -0.78 19.60
CA ILE A 6 7.63 0.42 19.03
C ILE A 6 8.89 0.70 19.87
N PRO A 7 10.10 0.56 19.30
CA PRO A 7 11.34 0.85 20.01
C PRO A 7 11.38 2.29 20.54
N SER A 8 12.01 2.50 21.67
CA SER A 8 12.04 3.81 22.33
C SER A 8 12.76 4.89 21.51
N ASP A 9 13.71 4.50 20.66
CA ASP A 9 14.42 5.38 19.73
C ASP A 9 13.57 5.85 18.55
N GLN A 10 12.43 5.17 18.29
CA GLN A 10 11.46 5.56 17.26
C GLN A 10 10.36 6.48 17.79
N LEU A 11 10.35 6.78 19.08
CA LEU A 11 9.39 7.70 19.69
C LEU A 11 9.95 9.11 19.75
N SER A 12 9.11 10.08 19.40
CA SER A 12 9.43 11.49 19.61
C SER A 12 9.48 11.81 21.10
N ASN A 13 10.26 12.82 21.46
CA ASN A 13 10.33 13.27 22.85
C ASN A 13 8.97 13.82 23.30
N GLY A 14 8.47 13.36 24.44
CA GLY A 14 7.18 13.78 25.01
C GLY A 14 5.97 12.94 24.63
N VAL A 15 6.08 12.05 23.64
CA VAL A 15 4.96 11.17 23.27
C VAL A 15 4.68 10.18 24.39
N LYS A 16 3.42 10.12 24.83
CA LYS A 16 2.96 9.15 25.82
C LYS A 16 2.90 7.75 25.22
N ARG A 17 3.29 6.79 26.00
CA ARG A 17 3.43 5.38 25.57
C ARG A 17 2.99 4.40 26.65
N ASN A 18 2.66 3.19 26.28
CA ASN A 18 2.45 2.09 27.21
C ASN A 18 3.74 1.74 27.95
N LYS A 19 3.62 1.23 29.18
CA LYS A 19 4.79 0.88 30.02
C LYS A 19 5.71 -0.15 29.35
N ASP A 20 5.14 -1.10 28.64
CA ASP A 20 5.85 -2.20 27.95
C ASP A 20 6.13 -1.88 26.48
N LEU A 21 5.81 -0.68 26.01
CA LEU A 21 5.97 -0.23 24.60
C LEU A 21 5.29 -1.18 23.59
N SER A 22 4.34 -2.00 24.03
CA SER A 22 3.67 -2.98 23.20
C SER A 22 2.24 -2.58 22.89
N TYR A 23 1.84 -2.79 21.64
CA TYR A 23 0.51 -2.45 21.13
C TYR A 23 -0.08 -3.66 20.41
N LEU A 24 -1.39 -3.82 20.53
CA LEU A 24 -2.10 -4.86 19.79
C LEU A 24 -2.00 -4.60 18.28
N ASP A 25 -1.62 -5.62 17.53
CA ASP A 25 -1.69 -5.63 16.07
C ASP A 25 -2.47 -6.88 15.63
N GLN A 26 -3.67 -6.67 15.14
CA GLN A 26 -4.58 -7.70 14.65
C GLN A 26 -5.07 -7.35 13.26
N ARG A 27 -4.95 -8.29 12.32
CA ARG A 27 -5.41 -8.10 10.94
C ARG A 27 -6.08 -9.34 10.42
N ILE A 28 -7.06 -9.12 9.57
CA ILE A 28 -7.72 -10.16 8.76
C ILE A 28 -7.59 -9.67 7.32
N ALA A 29 -7.17 -10.57 6.44
CA ALA A 29 -7.06 -10.30 5.01
C ALA A 29 -7.86 -11.33 4.22
N GLY A 30 -8.50 -10.87 3.15
CA GLY A 30 -9.14 -11.70 2.14
C GLY A 30 -8.53 -11.41 0.78
N THR A 31 -8.21 -12.46 0.02
CA THR A 31 -7.61 -12.36 -1.30
C THR A 31 -8.49 -13.06 -2.33
N LEU A 32 -8.69 -12.41 -3.49
CA LEU A 32 -9.36 -12.96 -4.66
C LEU A 32 -8.41 -12.96 -5.84
N VAL A 33 -8.25 -14.12 -6.49
CA VAL A 33 -7.43 -14.27 -7.69
C VAL A 33 -8.26 -14.94 -8.78
N LEU A 34 -8.52 -14.22 -9.86
CA LEU A 34 -9.08 -14.75 -11.10
C LEU A 34 -8.05 -14.56 -12.19
N TYR A 35 -7.54 -15.69 -12.72
CA TYR A 35 -6.53 -15.65 -13.78
C TYR A 35 -7.11 -15.16 -15.10
N SER A 36 -6.35 -14.36 -15.84
CA SER A 36 -6.75 -13.74 -17.11
C SER A 36 -7.04 -14.77 -18.20
N LYS A 37 -8.36 -14.93 -18.55
CA LYS A 37 -8.83 -15.79 -19.66
C LYS A 37 -10.12 -15.23 -20.29
N PRO A 38 -10.12 -14.10 -20.96
CA PRO A 38 -9.08 -13.06 -21.10
C PRO A 38 -9.04 -12.05 -19.96
N ILE A 39 -10.09 -11.93 -19.12
CA ILE A 39 -10.20 -10.99 -18.00
C ILE A 39 -9.59 -11.61 -16.76
N GLY A 40 -8.75 -10.86 -16.06
CA GLY A 40 -8.20 -11.22 -14.77
C GLY A 40 -8.52 -10.20 -13.69
N ILE A 41 -8.67 -10.69 -12.47
CA ILE A 41 -8.88 -9.87 -11.28
C ILE A 41 -7.93 -10.36 -10.19
N LEU A 42 -7.18 -9.45 -9.61
CA LEU A 42 -6.43 -9.67 -8.38
C LEU A 42 -6.87 -8.63 -7.38
N ALA A 43 -7.42 -9.06 -6.26
CA ALA A 43 -7.86 -8.17 -5.21
C ALA A 43 -7.46 -8.70 -3.84
N GLU A 44 -7.06 -7.79 -2.97
CA GLU A 44 -6.83 -8.06 -1.57
C GLU A 44 -7.42 -6.92 -0.75
N TYR A 45 -8.10 -7.26 0.33
CA TYR A 45 -8.54 -6.31 1.32
C TYR A 45 -8.17 -6.80 2.71
N ASN A 46 -7.61 -5.92 3.50
CA ASN A 46 -7.26 -6.19 4.89
C ASN A 46 -7.83 -5.11 5.80
N PHE A 47 -8.25 -5.52 6.99
CA PHE A 47 -8.72 -4.64 8.03
C PHE A 47 -8.31 -5.18 9.39
N GLY A 48 -8.25 -4.31 10.38
CA GLY A 48 -7.85 -4.71 11.70
C GLY A 48 -7.67 -3.57 12.67
N LYS A 49 -6.82 -3.82 13.67
CA LYS A 49 -6.43 -2.84 14.68
C LYS A 49 -4.92 -2.83 14.81
N GLY A 50 -4.34 -1.66 14.99
CA GLY A 50 -2.90 -1.50 15.19
C GLY A 50 -2.56 -0.18 15.86
N PRO A 51 -1.27 0.02 16.18
CA PRO A 51 -0.83 1.26 16.79
C PRO A 51 -0.95 2.43 15.80
N GLU A 52 -1.49 3.55 16.30
CA GLU A 52 -1.58 4.81 15.57
C GLU A 52 -1.46 5.97 16.56
N PHE A 53 -0.72 7.02 16.16
CA PHE A 53 -0.58 8.22 16.96
C PHE A 53 -1.87 9.03 16.98
N ASN A 54 -2.23 9.49 18.16
CA ASN A 54 -3.36 10.40 18.40
C ASN A 54 -2.85 11.77 18.81
N LYS A 55 -3.07 12.79 17.96
CA LYS A 55 -2.65 14.18 18.20
C LYS A 55 -3.32 14.81 19.41
N GLU A 56 -4.58 14.44 19.69
CA GLU A 56 -5.36 15.04 20.78
C GLU A 56 -4.84 14.64 22.15
N THR A 57 -4.41 13.37 22.27
CA THR A 57 -3.93 12.81 23.53
C THR A 57 -2.40 12.78 23.63
N ASP A 58 -1.71 13.13 22.53
CA ASP A 58 -0.25 13.02 22.37
C ASP A 58 0.27 11.64 22.77
N SER A 59 -0.44 10.61 22.32
CA SER A 59 -0.15 9.23 22.69
C SER A 59 -0.36 8.27 21.53
N ILE A 60 0.29 7.10 21.60
CA ILE A 60 0.05 6.01 20.69
C ILE A 60 -1.08 5.16 21.25
N GLU A 61 -2.12 4.97 20.45
CA GLU A 61 -3.32 4.22 20.78
C GLU A 61 -3.52 3.06 19.79
N VAL A 62 -4.33 2.09 20.15
CA VAL A 62 -4.75 1.03 19.24
C VAL A 62 -5.99 1.49 18.49
N ARG A 63 -5.85 1.76 17.20
CA ARG A 63 -6.92 2.22 16.31
C ARG A 63 -7.22 1.22 15.21
N SER A 64 -8.35 1.40 14.53
CA SER A 64 -8.69 0.63 13.34
C SER A 64 -7.78 1.02 12.18
N LEU A 65 -7.43 0.04 11.37
CA LEU A 65 -6.71 0.22 10.12
C LEU A 65 -7.36 -0.61 9.03
N GLN A 66 -7.26 -0.13 7.81
CA GLN A 66 -7.80 -0.83 6.65
C GLN A 66 -7.02 -0.49 5.39
N GLY A 67 -7.06 -1.38 4.44
CA GLY A 67 -6.44 -1.14 3.16
C GLY A 67 -6.57 -2.33 2.23
N GLY A 68 -6.24 -2.11 0.99
CA GLY A 68 -6.28 -3.16 0.00
C GLY A 68 -6.03 -2.62 -1.39
N PHE A 69 -6.14 -3.49 -2.34
CA PHE A 69 -6.06 -3.14 -3.75
C PHE A 69 -6.95 -4.03 -4.60
N VAL A 70 -7.31 -3.52 -5.76
CA VAL A 70 -7.91 -4.29 -6.84
C VAL A 70 -7.18 -3.99 -8.12
N THR A 71 -6.79 -5.04 -8.84
CA THR A 71 -6.20 -4.97 -10.17
C THR A 71 -7.12 -5.69 -11.15
N LEU A 72 -7.50 -4.99 -12.20
CA LEU A 72 -8.21 -5.54 -13.34
C LEU A 72 -7.22 -5.60 -14.51
N ASN A 73 -7.20 -6.71 -15.22
CA ASN A 73 -6.38 -6.84 -16.41
C ASN A 73 -7.11 -7.60 -17.52
N TYR A 74 -6.64 -7.41 -18.73
CA TYR A 74 -7.17 -8.10 -19.89
C TYR A 74 -6.02 -8.66 -20.75
N MET A 75 -6.07 -9.93 -21.05
CA MET A 75 -5.02 -10.62 -21.81
C MET A 75 -5.34 -10.69 -23.30
N PHE A 76 -4.61 -9.92 -24.10
CA PHE A 76 -4.59 -10.05 -25.56
C PHE A 76 -3.45 -10.97 -25.96
N LYS A 77 -3.78 -12.12 -26.49
CA LYS A 77 -2.79 -13.10 -26.97
C LYS A 77 -2.82 -13.19 -28.48
N SER A 78 -1.70 -12.92 -29.13
CA SER A 78 -1.44 -13.18 -30.53
C SER A 78 -0.40 -14.31 -30.67
N LYS A 79 -0.17 -14.81 -31.90
CA LYS A 79 0.69 -15.99 -32.14
C LYS A 79 2.05 -15.96 -31.45
N ALA A 80 2.68 -14.79 -31.32
CA ALA A 80 4.01 -14.63 -30.73
C ALA A 80 4.07 -13.60 -29.58
N GLN A 81 3.01 -12.86 -29.36
CA GLN A 81 3.02 -11.71 -28.44
C GLN A 81 1.90 -11.80 -27.43
N LEU A 82 2.16 -11.25 -26.25
CA LEU A 82 1.19 -11.08 -25.19
C LEU A 82 1.14 -9.60 -24.80
N ILE A 83 -0.05 -9.03 -24.71
CA ILE A 83 -0.29 -7.65 -24.28
C ILE A 83 -1.33 -7.70 -23.18
N ILE A 84 -1.00 -7.14 -22.02
CA ILE A 84 -1.86 -7.14 -20.84
C ILE A 84 -2.01 -5.70 -20.33
N PRO A 85 -2.99 -4.93 -20.81
CA PRO A 85 -3.38 -3.70 -20.14
C PRO A 85 -3.96 -4.01 -18.77
N PHE A 86 -3.70 -3.14 -17.82
CA PHE A 86 -4.21 -3.25 -16.46
C PHE A 86 -4.59 -1.90 -15.88
N LEU A 87 -5.51 -1.98 -14.92
CA LEU A 87 -5.92 -0.88 -14.05
C LEU A 87 -5.85 -1.38 -12.63
N ARG A 88 -5.20 -0.63 -11.73
CA ARG A 88 -5.10 -0.95 -10.30
C ARG A 88 -5.49 0.24 -9.46
N TYR A 89 -6.30 -0.01 -8.47
CA TYR A 89 -6.57 0.95 -7.40
C TYR A 89 -6.07 0.38 -6.09
N GLN A 90 -5.37 1.19 -5.32
CA GLN A 90 -4.84 0.84 -4.00
C GLN A 90 -5.22 1.91 -3.00
N TYR A 91 -5.65 1.46 -1.82
CA TYR A 91 -6.03 2.29 -0.70
C TYR A 91 -5.42 1.76 0.59
N TYR A 92 -4.98 2.66 1.47
CA TYR A 92 -4.60 2.33 2.84
C TYR A 92 -4.93 3.51 3.76
N ASP A 93 -5.45 3.20 4.96
CA ASP A 93 -5.71 4.15 6.05
C ASP A 93 -5.34 3.48 7.39
N GLY A 94 -4.50 4.15 8.19
CA GLY A 94 -4.05 3.66 9.48
C GLY A 94 -2.66 4.14 9.87
N GLY A 95 -2.20 3.68 11.03
CA GLY A 95 -0.89 4.03 11.55
C GLY A 95 0.26 3.42 10.74
N LYS A 96 1.30 4.22 10.50
CA LYS A 96 2.52 3.81 9.81
C LYS A 96 3.56 3.31 10.82
N LYS A 97 3.37 2.09 11.27
CA LYS A 97 4.11 1.50 12.39
C LYS A 97 5.64 1.38 12.22
N HIS A 98 6.14 1.50 11.00
CA HIS A 98 7.58 1.48 10.71
C HIS A 98 8.21 2.88 10.74
N GLU A 99 7.44 3.90 11.02
CA GLU A 99 7.90 5.26 11.23
C GLU A 99 7.75 5.70 12.69
N LYS A 100 8.39 6.80 13.04
CA LYS A 100 8.31 7.35 14.39
C LYS A 100 6.86 7.58 14.81
N ASP A 101 6.54 7.14 16.01
CA ASP A 101 5.28 7.35 16.68
C ASP A 101 4.06 6.73 15.98
N ALA A 102 4.25 5.83 15.04
CA ALA A 102 3.15 5.23 14.28
C ALA A 102 2.18 6.27 13.69
N ARG A 103 2.70 7.34 13.10
CA ARG A 103 1.91 8.46 12.56
C ARG A 103 0.81 7.98 11.62
N SER A 104 -0.33 8.67 11.65
CA SER A 104 -1.45 8.39 10.76
C SER A 104 -1.06 8.61 9.30
N TYR A 105 -1.46 7.69 8.45
CA TYR A 105 -1.10 7.65 7.05
C TYR A 105 -2.26 7.17 6.21
N GLU A 106 -2.52 7.87 5.12
CA GLU A 106 -3.52 7.50 4.13
C GLU A 106 -2.91 7.54 2.74
N VAL A 107 -3.21 6.54 1.93
CA VAL A 107 -2.76 6.42 0.54
C VAL A 107 -3.93 6.12 -0.35
N ASN A 108 -3.98 6.81 -1.49
CA ASN A 108 -4.87 6.52 -2.59
C ASN A 108 -4.04 6.56 -3.88
N ASP A 109 -3.83 5.41 -4.48
CA ASP A 109 -3.09 5.29 -5.74
C ASP A 109 -4.00 4.69 -6.82
N LEU A 110 -4.03 5.35 -7.98
CA LEU A 110 -4.63 4.84 -9.19
C LEU A 110 -3.52 4.61 -10.21
N GLU A 111 -3.38 3.36 -10.65
CA GLU A 111 -2.35 2.94 -11.60
C GLU A 111 -3.01 2.37 -12.84
N PHE A 112 -2.50 2.73 -14.01
CA PHE A 112 -2.86 2.10 -15.26
C PHE A 112 -1.63 1.90 -16.12
N GLY A 113 -1.61 0.80 -16.82
CA GLY A 113 -0.43 0.44 -17.59
C GLY A 113 -0.67 -0.69 -18.56
N VAL A 114 0.40 -1.06 -19.21
CA VAL A 114 0.44 -2.17 -20.14
C VAL A 114 1.73 -2.95 -19.95
N GLU A 115 1.60 -4.26 -19.85
CA GLU A 115 2.66 -5.22 -19.98
C GLU A 115 2.66 -5.75 -21.40
N TRP A 116 3.81 -5.76 -22.06
CA TRP A 116 4.00 -6.27 -23.41
C TRP A 116 5.15 -7.29 -23.45
N GLN A 117 4.81 -8.48 -23.85
CA GLN A 117 5.77 -9.57 -24.07
C GLN A 117 5.87 -9.84 -25.56
N PRO A 118 6.80 -9.16 -26.27
CA PRO A 118 7.01 -9.38 -27.72
C PRO A 118 7.54 -10.77 -28.04
N VAL A 119 8.32 -11.35 -27.13
CA VAL A 119 8.85 -12.70 -27.21
C VAL A 119 8.85 -13.35 -25.82
N LYS A 120 8.92 -14.68 -25.78
CA LYS A 120 8.77 -15.46 -24.54
C LYS A 120 9.68 -15.04 -23.37
N ASN A 121 10.87 -14.53 -23.67
CA ASN A 121 11.91 -14.24 -22.67
C ASN A 121 12.09 -12.74 -22.41
N PHE A 122 11.24 -11.88 -22.96
CA PHE A 122 11.36 -10.44 -22.82
C PHE A 122 10.01 -9.79 -22.52
N GLU A 123 10.00 -8.92 -21.52
CA GLU A 123 8.83 -8.19 -21.04
C GLU A 123 9.13 -6.70 -20.91
N LEU A 124 8.23 -5.88 -21.36
CA LEU A 124 8.22 -4.44 -21.16
C LEU A 124 6.96 -4.06 -20.40
N VAL A 125 7.10 -3.24 -19.36
CA VAL A 125 5.98 -2.66 -18.62
C VAL A 125 6.08 -1.14 -18.69
N ALA A 126 4.99 -0.50 -19.11
CA ALA A 126 4.79 0.93 -18.99
C ALA A 126 3.61 1.16 -18.05
N MET A 127 3.82 1.96 -17.00
CA MET A 127 2.82 2.22 -15.97
C MET A 127 2.81 3.69 -15.59
N TYR A 128 1.61 4.23 -15.43
CA TYR A 128 1.40 5.58 -14.92
C TYR A 128 0.58 5.50 -13.63
N THR A 129 1.08 6.15 -12.58
CA THR A 129 0.47 6.20 -11.25
C THR A 129 0.06 7.62 -10.93
N ILE A 130 -1.18 7.78 -10.50
CA ILE A 130 -1.69 9.01 -9.87
C ILE A 130 -1.80 8.71 -8.38
N SER A 131 -1.01 9.40 -7.57
CA SER A 131 -0.90 9.16 -6.13
C SER A 131 -1.39 10.36 -5.33
N SER A 132 -2.13 10.07 -4.27
CA SER A 132 -2.52 11.04 -3.25
C SER A 132 -2.22 10.44 -1.88
N ARG A 133 -1.49 11.18 -1.05
CA ARG A 133 -1.06 10.74 0.28
C ARG A 133 -1.34 11.82 1.31
N ARG A 134 -1.86 11.40 2.45
CA ARG A 134 -1.91 12.20 3.66
C ARG A 134 -1.01 11.54 4.69
N PHE A 135 -0.19 12.30 5.36
CA PHE A 135 0.59 11.81 6.49
C PHE A 135 0.70 12.89 7.56
N GLU A 136 0.70 12.45 8.80
CA GLU A 136 0.96 13.32 9.93
C GLU A 136 2.44 13.65 10.03
N ASP A 137 2.72 14.93 10.27
CA ASP A 137 4.04 15.43 10.59
C ASP A 137 4.07 15.87 12.05
N PHE A 138 5.25 16.27 12.57
CA PHE A 138 5.41 16.85 13.90
C PHE A 138 4.69 18.22 14.06
N SER A 139 4.33 18.84 12.95
CA SER A 139 3.46 20.02 12.96
C SER A 139 2.00 19.61 13.21
N LEU A 140 1.18 20.52 13.72
CA LEU A 140 -0.24 20.26 13.95
C LEU A 140 -1.06 20.07 12.67
N GLN A 141 -0.49 20.39 11.51
CA GLN A 141 -1.14 20.25 10.21
C GLN A 141 -0.72 18.95 9.52
N ASP A 142 -1.69 18.30 8.89
CA ASP A 142 -1.42 17.14 8.04
C ASP A 142 -0.77 17.58 6.73
N ASN A 143 0.20 16.79 6.28
CA ASN A 143 0.82 16.98 4.99
C ASN A 143 0.03 16.22 3.92
N PHE A 144 -0.34 16.93 2.87
CA PHE A 144 -0.97 16.37 1.69
C PHE A 144 0.00 16.43 0.52
N GLN A 145 0.28 15.28 -0.06
CA GLN A 145 1.10 15.17 -1.25
C GLN A 145 0.29 14.54 -2.37
N LYS A 146 0.36 15.15 -3.54
CA LYS A 146 -0.18 14.58 -4.78
C LYS A 146 0.92 14.57 -5.82
N GLY A 147 1.00 13.49 -6.57
CA GLY A 147 2.02 13.36 -7.59
C GLY A 147 1.67 12.29 -8.61
N ASN A 148 2.36 12.38 -9.73
CA ASN A 148 2.24 11.42 -10.81
C ASN A 148 3.60 10.78 -11.05
N LEU A 149 3.61 9.49 -11.36
CA LEU A 149 4.82 8.73 -11.65
C LEU A 149 4.63 7.97 -12.97
N LEU A 150 5.56 8.15 -13.90
CA LEU A 150 5.71 7.27 -15.06
C LEU A 150 6.83 6.27 -14.75
N ARG A 151 6.53 4.99 -14.84
CA ARG A 151 7.50 3.90 -14.70
C ARG A 151 7.60 3.12 -16.01
N LEU A 152 8.83 2.88 -16.44
CA LEU A 152 9.16 1.98 -17.54
C LEU A 152 10.09 0.90 -16.98
N GLN A 153 9.77 -0.34 -17.25
CA GLN A 153 10.55 -1.50 -16.79
C GLN A 153 10.74 -2.46 -17.94
N ALA A 154 11.95 -2.98 -18.10
CA ALA A 154 12.27 -4.08 -19.00
C ALA A 154 12.81 -5.25 -18.21
N GLN A 155 12.37 -6.47 -18.53
CA GLN A 155 12.81 -7.70 -17.90
C GLN A 155 13.20 -8.71 -18.97
N VAL A 156 14.35 -9.35 -18.76
CA VAL A 156 14.86 -10.44 -19.61
C VAL A 156 14.99 -11.67 -18.74
N ASN A 157 14.40 -12.79 -19.19
CA ASN A 157 14.50 -14.10 -18.54
C ASN A 157 15.36 -15.01 -19.44
N PHE A 158 16.46 -15.55 -18.91
CA PHE A 158 17.42 -16.42 -19.62
C PHE A 158 17.64 -17.74 -18.88
#